data_30a489f1d7dcc417b6b77cb6b9d1b47f
#
_entry.id   30a489f1d7dcc417b6b77cb6b9d1b47f
#
_cell.length_a   1.000
_cell.length_b   1.000
_cell.length_c   1.000
_cell.angle_alpha   90.00
_cell.angle_beta   90.00
_cell.angle_gamma   90.00
#
_symmetry.space_group_name_H-M   'P 1'
#
loop_
_entity.id
_entity.type
_entity.pdbx_description
1 polymer ?
#
loop_
_entity_poly.entity_id
_entity_poly.type
_entity_poly.pdbx_seq_one_letter_code
_entity_poly.pdbx_strand_id
1 'polypeptide(L)'
;MPARKKKSPSANITSRATDAHAAGVTAGVNMTAELPPGLADPITDFCAVLELERGRSDHTVEAYESDLTQCATFLQRQKKLADWRAVTGAAVTDWLYSLDGDDYSVASLARKLSALRMFARHLVREQTRPDDFTELLQGPKLVRRVPGTLNAEEVARLLAAPGGGGGGGGPHALRDRAILELFYSSGLRVSELSGLLLQQVDLENGMLRVFGKGAKERVVPVGSKAREALATYLTAARHHFVKEKKTGSQLFLSERGTAISRKMLWVLVKKYTKLAGITKPVKPHLLRHSFATHLLSGGADLRAIQEMLGHATIGTTQIYTAVEERRLLDQHARFHPRNQEE
;
A
#
# COMPACT_ATOMS: atom_id res chain seq x y z
N MET A 1 -26.98 38.87 -61.35
CA MET A 1 -26.54 39.61 -60.18
C MET A 1 -27.51 39.33 -59.02
N PRO A 2 -27.18 38.53 -58.03
CA PRO A 2 -27.99 38.45 -56.82
C PRO A 2 -27.27 39.04 -55.62
N ALA A 3 -28.08 39.52 -54.67
CA ALA A 3 -27.78 40.35 -53.55
C ALA A 3 -26.94 39.66 -52.44
N ARG A 4 -25.99 40.39 -51.86
CA ARG A 4 -25.23 40.05 -50.64
C ARG A 4 -26.13 40.12 -49.39
N LYS A 5 -26.29 39.01 -48.72
CA LYS A 5 -26.81 38.98 -47.35
C LYS A 5 -25.62 39.10 -46.32
N LYS A 6 -25.71 40.16 -45.52
CA LYS A 6 -24.82 40.35 -44.32
C LYS A 6 -25.15 39.33 -43.30
N LYS A 7 -24.10 38.65 -42.78
CA LYS A 7 -24.14 37.83 -41.57
C LYS A 7 -23.61 38.65 -40.38
N SER A 8 -24.40 38.79 -39.34
CA SER A 8 -24.05 39.30 -38.04
C SER A 8 -23.19 38.26 -37.26
N PRO A 9 -22.27 38.68 -36.41
CA PRO A 9 -21.48 37.76 -35.59
C PRO A 9 -22.23 37.42 -34.29
N SER A 10 -22.53 36.16 -34.09
CA SER A 10 -22.98 35.62 -32.82
C SER A 10 -21.78 35.42 -31.89
N ALA A 11 -21.88 35.98 -30.69
CA ALA A 11 -20.94 35.86 -29.62
C ALA A 11 -20.87 34.40 -29.10
N ASN A 12 -19.70 33.83 -29.14
CA ASN A 12 -19.41 32.50 -28.56
C ASN A 12 -18.86 32.73 -27.17
N ILE A 13 -19.72 32.55 -26.16
CA ILE A 13 -19.33 32.40 -24.76
C ILE A 13 -19.07 30.91 -24.55
N THR A 14 -17.83 30.47 -24.69
CA THR A 14 -17.40 29.14 -24.27
C THR A 14 -16.63 29.22 -22.95
N SER A 15 -17.25 28.68 -21.96
CA SER A 15 -16.78 28.18 -20.66
C SER A 15 -15.28 27.83 -20.62
N ARG A 16 -14.53 28.61 -19.85
CA ARG A 16 -13.27 28.21 -19.24
C ARG A 16 -13.58 27.68 -17.85
N ALA A 17 -13.73 26.40 -17.73
CA ALA A 17 -13.69 25.71 -16.42
C ALA A 17 -13.46 24.22 -16.70
N THR A 18 -12.20 23.82 -16.79
CA THR A 18 -11.69 22.45 -16.49
C THR A 18 -10.24 22.41 -16.93
N ASP A 19 -9.32 22.77 -16.07
CA ASP A 19 -7.94 22.28 -16.07
C ASP A 19 -7.21 22.81 -14.81
N ALA A 20 -7.59 22.24 -13.65
CA ALA A 20 -6.86 22.43 -12.40
C ALA A 20 -6.90 21.14 -11.57
N HIS A 21 -6.43 20.04 -12.16
CA HIS A 21 -6.31 18.78 -11.38
C HIS A 21 -5.18 17.90 -11.90
N ALA A 22 -3.97 18.46 -11.99
CA ALA A 22 -2.75 17.66 -12.23
C ALA A 22 -1.47 18.43 -11.85
N ALA A 23 -1.32 18.77 -10.57
CA ALA A 23 -0.02 19.22 -10.06
C ALA A 23 0.06 18.91 -8.57
N GLY A 24 0.57 17.74 -8.22
CA GLY A 24 0.68 17.35 -6.81
C GLY A 24 1.52 16.11 -6.59
N VAL A 25 2.66 15.98 -7.28
CA VAL A 25 3.76 15.11 -6.82
C VAL A 25 5.06 15.83 -7.19
N THR A 26 5.41 16.82 -6.41
CA THR A 26 6.74 17.41 -6.45
C THR A 26 7.64 16.71 -5.44
N ALA A 27 8.84 16.43 -5.88
CA ALA A 27 9.99 15.96 -5.16
C ALA A 27 10.10 16.52 -3.75
N GLY A 28 10.70 15.74 -2.84
CA GLY A 28 10.97 16.11 -1.45
C GLY A 28 11.64 17.45 -1.28
N VAL A 29 10.84 18.49 -1.25
CA VAL A 29 11.23 19.78 -0.72
C VAL A 29 11.20 19.61 0.80
N ASN A 30 12.29 19.91 1.44
CA ASN A 30 12.43 19.89 2.90
C ASN A 30 11.43 20.90 3.49
N MET A 31 10.19 20.45 3.75
CA MET A 31 9.08 21.31 4.20
C MET A 31 9.33 21.92 5.59
N THR A 32 10.34 21.44 6.32
CA THR A 32 10.75 21.98 7.62
C THR A 32 11.59 23.27 7.48
N ALA A 33 12.18 23.54 6.31
CA ALA A 33 13.08 24.69 6.10
C ALA A 33 12.39 26.07 6.26
N GLU A 34 11.05 26.14 6.25
CA GLU A 34 10.27 27.37 6.44
C GLU A 34 9.74 27.54 7.89
N LEU A 35 9.94 26.55 8.75
CA LEU A 35 9.45 26.58 10.13
C LEU A 35 10.47 27.23 11.07
N PRO A 36 10.02 27.98 12.11
CA PRO A 36 10.91 28.42 13.18
C PRO A 36 11.63 27.25 13.86
N PRO A 37 12.88 27.42 14.33
CA PRO A 37 13.64 26.35 14.98
C PRO A 37 12.90 25.68 16.13
N GLY A 38 12.18 26.45 16.98
CA GLY A 38 11.37 25.89 18.07
C GLY A 38 10.23 24.97 17.63
N LEU A 39 9.86 24.98 16.34
CA LEU A 39 8.91 24.04 15.75
C LEU A 39 9.64 22.96 14.90
N ALA A 40 10.70 23.28 14.19
CA ALA A 40 11.39 22.39 13.27
C ALA A 40 12.30 21.38 13.99
N ASP A 41 13.18 21.87 14.89
CA ASP A 41 14.20 21.04 15.51
C ASP A 41 13.61 19.87 16.31
N PRO A 42 12.58 20.07 17.18
CA PRO A 42 12.00 18.95 17.91
C PRO A 42 11.36 17.86 17.02
N ILE A 43 10.87 18.22 15.82
CA ILE A 43 10.37 17.25 14.86
C ILE A 43 11.52 16.41 14.31
N THR A 44 12.63 17.06 13.95
CA THR A 44 13.82 16.38 13.44
C THR A 44 14.40 15.42 14.47
N ASP A 45 14.54 15.87 15.73
CA ASP A 45 15.02 15.03 16.84
C ASP A 45 14.11 13.82 17.08
N PHE A 46 12.81 14.03 17.06
CA PHE A 46 11.84 12.93 17.20
C PHE A 46 11.94 11.91 16.06
N CYS A 47 12.11 12.37 14.82
CA CYS A 47 12.31 11.48 13.67
C CYS A 47 13.59 10.65 13.81
N ALA A 48 14.70 11.26 14.22
CA ALA A 48 15.96 10.58 14.48
C ALA A 48 15.81 9.48 15.56
N VAL A 49 15.09 9.77 16.65
CA VAL A 49 14.78 8.78 17.70
C VAL A 49 13.94 7.63 17.17
N LEU A 50 12.97 7.91 16.31
CA LEU A 50 12.13 6.84 15.71
C LEU A 50 12.92 5.90 14.81
N GLU A 51 13.91 6.42 14.09
CA GLU A 51 14.80 5.63 13.24
C GLU A 51 15.75 4.76 14.06
N LEU A 52 16.45 5.38 15.02
CA LEU A 52 17.54 4.75 15.77
C LEU A 52 17.03 3.81 16.89
N GLU A 53 16.13 4.27 17.76
CA GLU A 53 15.74 3.52 18.95
C GLU A 53 14.59 2.54 18.71
N ARG A 54 13.66 2.83 17.81
CA ARG A 54 12.44 2.05 17.63
C ARG A 54 12.40 1.23 16.35
N GLY A 55 13.42 1.29 15.51
CA GLY A 55 13.50 0.53 14.26
C GLY A 55 12.22 0.68 13.43
N ARG A 56 11.64 1.88 13.40
CA ARG A 56 10.47 2.17 12.55
C ARG A 56 10.89 2.16 11.09
N SER A 57 9.98 1.83 10.18
CA SER A 57 10.29 1.89 8.75
C SER A 57 10.37 3.36 8.30
N ASP A 58 11.25 3.65 7.34
CA ASP A 58 11.44 4.97 6.73
C ASP A 58 10.09 5.59 6.35
N HIS A 59 9.19 4.83 5.75
CA HIS A 59 7.83 5.29 5.41
C HIS A 59 6.97 5.68 6.62
N THR A 60 7.23 5.12 7.81
CA THR A 60 6.51 5.53 9.02
C THR A 60 7.07 6.84 9.54
N VAL A 61 8.39 7.00 9.49
CA VAL A 61 9.08 8.23 9.90
C VAL A 61 8.68 9.38 8.98
N GLU A 62 8.82 9.20 7.65
CA GLU A 62 8.38 10.17 6.64
C GLU A 62 6.91 10.60 6.82
N ALA A 63 6.02 9.63 7.11
CA ALA A 63 4.60 9.93 7.32
C ALA A 63 4.37 10.74 8.60
N TYR A 64 5.09 10.46 9.67
CA TYR A 64 4.99 11.19 10.93
C TYR A 64 5.62 12.58 10.82
N GLU A 65 6.77 12.70 10.18
CA GLU A 65 7.40 13.97 9.86
C GLU A 65 6.45 14.88 9.07
N SER A 66 5.85 14.35 8.00
CA SER A 66 4.87 15.09 7.19
C SER A 66 3.66 15.54 8.01
N ASP A 67 3.13 14.67 8.90
CA ASP A 67 1.97 15.01 9.74
C ASP A 67 2.30 16.10 10.76
N LEU A 68 3.46 16.01 11.40
CA LEU A 68 3.92 16.99 12.41
C LEU A 68 4.26 18.32 11.75
N THR A 69 4.93 18.31 10.60
CA THR A 69 5.24 19.51 9.81
C THR A 69 3.97 20.23 9.36
N GLN A 70 2.94 19.49 8.94
CA GLN A 70 1.64 20.07 8.61
C GLN A 70 0.97 20.75 9.82
N CYS A 71 1.03 20.09 10.98
CA CYS A 71 0.53 20.67 12.23
C CYS A 71 1.31 21.94 12.59
N ALA A 72 2.63 21.88 12.59
CA ALA A 72 3.52 23.01 12.90
C ALA A 72 3.28 24.20 11.96
N THR A 73 3.10 23.95 10.66
CA THR A 73 2.77 24.98 9.67
C THR A 73 1.44 25.66 9.98
N PHE A 74 0.41 24.90 10.36
CA PHE A 74 -0.87 25.47 10.81
C PHE A 74 -0.70 26.33 12.07
N LEU A 75 0.00 25.81 13.08
CA LEU A 75 0.24 26.51 14.33
C LEU A 75 1.00 27.83 14.10
N GLN A 76 2.02 27.82 13.24
CA GLN A 76 2.75 29.02 12.85
C GLN A 76 1.87 30.04 12.13
N ARG A 77 1.15 29.59 11.09
CA ARG A 77 0.39 30.50 10.21
C ARG A 77 -0.88 31.02 10.85
N GLN A 78 -1.66 30.16 11.50
CA GLN A 78 -2.98 30.49 12.03
C GLN A 78 -2.94 30.92 13.50
N LYS A 79 -2.03 30.38 14.30
CA LYS A 79 -1.95 30.67 15.74
C LYS A 79 -0.74 31.53 16.10
N LYS A 80 0.14 31.86 15.12
CA LYS A 80 1.37 32.66 15.32
C LYS A 80 2.31 32.08 16.37
N LEU A 81 2.28 30.74 16.54
CA LEU A 81 3.17 30.02 17.44
C LEU A 81 4.49 29.70 16.73
N ALA A 82 5.59 29.84 17.46
CA ALA A 82 6.93 29.58 16.95
C ALA A 82 7.69 28.49 17.74
N ASP A 83 7.08 27.93 18.78
CA ASP A 83 7.70 26.94 19.66
C ASP A 83 6.63 25.99 20.22
N TRP A 84 6.97 24.70 20.28
CA TRP A 84 6.10 23.66 20.83
C TRP A 84 5.78 23.86 22.33
N ARG A 85 6.60 24.60 23.06
CA ARG A 85 6.34 24.94 24.47
C ARG A 85 5.06 25.74 24.65
N ALA A 86 4.71 26.56 23.68
CA ALA A 86 3.52 27.40 23.71
C ALA A 86 2.26 26.70 23.13
N VAL A 87 2.41 25.48 22.58
CA VAL A 87 1.30 24.78 21.94
C VAL A 87 0.35 24.21 22.99
N THR A 88 -0.94 24.49 22.83
CA THR A 88 -2.02 23.99 23.70
C THR A 88 -2.84 22.90 23.01
N GLY A 89 -3.50 22.05 23.78
CA GLY A 89 -4.45 21.07 23.23
C GLY A 89 -5.56 21.71 22.39
N ALA A 90 -6.02 22.91 22.77
CA ALA A 90 -7.01 23.68 22.01
C ALA A 90 -6.48 24.05 20.61
N ALA A 91 -5.25 24.55 20.51
CA ALA A 91 -4.66 24.90 19.21
C ALA A 91 -4.50 23.70 18.28
N VAL A 92 -4.19 22.53 18.84
CA VAL A 92 -4.13 21.27 18.08
C VAL A 92 -5.52 20.77 17.70
N THR A 93 -6.51 20.95 18.56
CA THR A 93 -7.91 20.64 18.26
C THR A 93 -8.41 21.47 17.07
N ASP A 94 -8.09 22.76 17.04
CA ASP A 94 -8.43 23.64 15.92
C ASP A 94 -7.78 23.16 14.61
N TRP A 95 -6.53 22.71 14.68
CA TRP A 95 -5.88 22.09 13.52
C TRP A 95 -6.63 20.83 13.05
N LEU A 96 -6.98 19.92 13.96
CA LEU A 96 -7.71 18.71 13.61
C LEU A 96 -9.06 19.02 12.99
N TYR A 97 -9.80 20.01 13.50
CA TYR A 97 -11.06 20.48 12.89
C TYR A 97 -10.85 21.12 11.52
N SER A 98 -9.75 21.84 11.30
CA SER A 98 -9.45 22.41 9.98
C SER A 98 -9.24 21.35 8.90
N LEU A 99 -8.90 20.11 9.27
CA LEU A 99 -8.73 18.99 8.35
C LEU A 99 -10.05 18.30 7.98
N ASP A 100 -11.15 18.54 8.72
CA ASP A 100 -12.44 17.86 8.51
C ASP A 100 -13.12 18.32 7.21
N GLY A 101 -12.72 19.50 6.66
CA GLY A 101 -13.17 20.00 5.35
C GLY A 101 -12.35 19.55 4.14
N ASP A 102 -11.19 18.93 4.36
CA ASP A 102 -10.17 18.61 3.35
C ASP A 102 -10.13 17.10 3.02
N ASP A 103 -11.18 16.44 2.67
CA ASP A 103 -11.20 15.04 2.17
C ASP A 103 -10.25 14.02 2.87
N TYR A 104 -9.82 14.29 4.11
CA TYR A 104 -9.01 13.35 4.88
C TYR A 104 -9.83 12.16 5.35
N SER A 105 -9.33 10.96 5.09
CA SER A 105 -9.96 9.76 5.63
C SER A 105 -9.84 9.71 7.17
N VAL A 106 -10.84 9.12 7.85
CA VAL A 106 -10.81 8.88 9.30
C VAL A 106 -9.52 8.17 9.75
N ALA A 107 -8.97 7.27 8.90
CA ALA A 107 -7.71 6.60 9.15
C ALA A 107 -6.51 7.57 9.10
N SER A 108 -6.53 8.54 8.18
CA SER A 108 -5.49 9.59 8.11
C SER A 108 -5.52 10.48 9.34
N LEU A 109 -6.70 10.90 9.79
CA LEU A 109 -6.85 11.70 11.01
C LEU A 109 -6.39 10.92 12.25
N ALA A 110 -6.73 9.63 12.35
CA ALA A 110 -6.26 8.78 13.45
C ALA A 110 -4.73 8.62 13.45
N ARG A 111 -4.10 8.51 12.27
CA ARG A 111 -2.63 8.46 12.15
C ARG A 111 -2.00 9.78 12.60
N LYS A 112 -2.52 10.92 12.15
CA LYS A 112 -2.06 12.26 12.55
C LYS A 112 -2.12 12.45 14.07
N LEU A 113 -3.23 12.08 14.69
CA LEU A 113 -3.36 12.12 16.15
C LEU A 113 -2.39 11.14 16.84
N SER A 114 -2.13 9.97 16.27
CA SER A 114 -1.15 9.02 16.80
C SER A 114 0.27 9.58 16.74
N ALA A 115 0.64 10.23 15.64
CA ALA A 115 1.93 10.91 15.49
C ALA A 115 2.10 12.01 16.54
N LEU A 116 1.08 12.86 16.71
CA LEU A 116 1.08 13.94 17.72
C LEU A 116 1.22 13.41 19.15
N ARG A 117 0.50 12.35 19.51
CA ARG A 117 0.60 11.74 20.84
C ARG A 117 1.96 11.14 21.13
N MET A 118 2.57 10.52 20.12
CA MET A 118 3.93 10.00 20.28
C MET A 118 4.94 11.13 20.40
N PHE A 119 4.77 12.19 19.63
CA PHE A 119 5.61 13.36 19.65
C PHE A 119 5.48 14.15 20.97
N ALA A 120 4.26 14.38 21.47
CA ALA A 120 4.04 15.05 22.76
C ALA A 120 4.74 14.30 23.91
N ARG A 121 4.63 12.97 23.95
CA ARG A 121 5.34 12.13 24.93
C ARG A 121 6.86 12.20 24.78
N HIS A 122 7.36 12.36 23.55
CA HIS A 122 8.79 12.59 23.31
C HIS A 122 9.21 13.92 23.89
N LEU A 123 8.48 15.01 23.66
CA LEU A 123 8.79 16.33 24.19
C LEU A 123 8.82 16.37 25.74
N VAL A 124 7.92 15.63 26.40
CA VAL A 124 7.92 15.47 27.85
C VAL A 124 9.14 14.67 28.31
N ARG A 125 9.46 13.56 27.65
CA ARG A 125 10.65 12.73 27.97
C ARG A 125 11.94 13.51 27.84
N GLU A 126 12.10 14.31 26.79
CA GLU A 126 13.26 15.18 26.55
C GLU A 126 13.23 16.49 27.36
N GLN A 127 12.28 16.61 28.29
CA GLN A 127 12.12 17.79 29.15
C GLN A 127 11.95 19.11 28.38
N THR A 128 11.57 19.06 27.11
CA THR A 128 11.28 20.24 26.29
C THR A 128 10.05 20.97 26.83
N ARG A 129 9.10 20.20 27.41
CA ARG A 129 7.90 20.72 28.08
C ARG A 129 7.48 19.84 29.26
N PRO A 130 6.75 20.38 30.25
CA PRO A 130 6.37 19.63 31.45
C PRO A 130 5.12 18.76 31.28
N ASP A 131 4.29 18.98 30.25
CA ASP A 131 2.96 18.38 30.08
C ASP A 131 2.76 17.75 28.69
N ASP A 132 1.85 16.77 28.62
CA ASP A 132 1.38 16.21 27.34
C ASP A 132 0.13 16.98 26.86
N PHE A 133 0.31 17.92 25.95
CA PHE A 133 -0.77 18.73 25.38
C PHE A 133 -1.82 17.93 24.60
N THR A 134 -1.58 16.65 24.41
CA THR A 134 -2.51 15.75 23.69
C THR A 134 -3.37 14.90 24.62
N GLU A 135 -3.18 14.97 25.93
CA GLU A 135 -3.83 14.09 26.91
C GLU A 135 -5.37 14.13 26.80
N LEU A 136 -5.94 15.31 26.66
CA LEU A 136 -7.40 15.51 26.56
C LEU A 136 -7.93 15.45 25.11
N LEU A 137 -7.08 15.25 24.10
CA LEU A 137 -7.54 15.19 22.72
C LEU A 137 -8.36 13.90 22.48
N GLN A 138 -9.60 14.08 22.08
CA GLN A 138 -10.45 12.98 21.66
C GLN A 138 -10.14 12.62 20.20
N GLY A 139 -9.86 11.35 19.95
CA GLY A 139 -9.66 10.86 18.58
C GLY A 139 -10.99 10.70 17.83
N PRO A 140 -10.97 10.76 16.49
CA PRO A 140 -12.15 10.45 15.71
C PRO A 140 -12.63 9.02 16.04
N LYS A 141 -13.94 8.84 16.22
CA LYS A 141 -14.52 7.52 16.44
C LYS A 141 -14.30 6.67 15.18
N LEU A 142 -13.32 5.78 15.26
CA LEU A 142 -13.09 4.79 14.22
C LEU A 142 -14.25 3.80 14.23
N VAL A 143 -15.23 3.98 13.35
CA VAL A 143 -16.15 2.91 13.03
C VAL A 143 -15.32 1.85 12.28
N ARG A 144 -14.85 0.83 13.01
CA ARG A 144 -14.24 -0.35 12.41
C ARG A 144 -15.28 -1.05 11.56
N ARG A 145 -15.39 -0.66 10.29
CA ARG A 145 -16.06 -1.53 9.32
C ARG A 145 -15.18 -2.76 9.18
N VAL A 146 -15.75 -3.93 9.48
CA VAL A 146 -15.09 -5.20 9.14
C VAL A 146 -14.78 -5.13 7.64
N PRO A 147 -13.50 -5.21 7.24
CA PRO A 147 -13.17 -5.15 5.82
C PRO A 147 -13.93 -6.27 5.14
N GLY A 148 -14.77 -5.94 4.15
CA GLY A 148 -15.42 -6.97 3.36
C GLY A 148 -14.36 -7.84 2.69
N THR A 149 -14.60 -9.15 2.59
CA THR A 149 -13.78 -10.06 1.79
C THR A 149 -14.37 -10.20 0.39
N LEU A 150 -13.55 -10.58 -0.58
CA LEU A 150 -14.05 -11.14 -1.83
C LEU A 150 -14.50 -12.59 -1.54
N ASN A 151 -15.63 -13.01 -2.10
CA ASN A 151 -15.99 -14.42 -2.08
C ASN A 151 -15.22 -15.20 -3.17
N ALA A 152 -15.29 -16.52 -3.17
CA ALA A 152 -14.56 -17.38 -4.10
C ALA A 152 -14.87 -17.07 -5.58
N GLU A 153 -16.14 -16.81 -5.90
CA GLU A 153 -16.57 -16.48 -7.27
C GLU A 153 -16.03 -15.12 -7.72
N GLU A 154 -16.04 -14.11 -6.86
CA GLU A 154 -15.48 -12.80 -7.15
C GLU A 154 -13.96 -12.88 -7.38
N VAL A 155 -13.27 -13.69 -6.59
CA VAL A 155 -11.85 -13.97 -6.79
C VAL A 155 -11.63 -14.67 -8.12
N ALA A 156 -12.37 -15.71 -8.42
CA ALA A 156 -12.25 -16.45 -9.69
C ALA A 156 -12.44 -15.51 -10.91
N ARG A 157 -13.48 -14.66 -10.88
CA ARG A 157 -13.70 -13.64 -11.94
C ARG A 157 -12.56 -12.64 -12.03
N LEU A 158 -12.03 -12.17 -10.92
CA LEU A 158 -10.91 -11.24 -10.88
C LEU A 158 -9.64 -11.85 -11.49
N LEU A 159 -9.31 -13.09 -11.15
CA LEU A 159 -8.13 -13.80 -11.61
C LEU A 159 -8.23 -14.19 -13.10
N ALA A 160 -9.45 -14.41 -13.60
CA ALA A 160 -9.70 -14.71 -15.01
C ALA A 160 -9.73 -13.44 -15.90
N ALA A 161 -9.99 -12.27 -15.32
CA ALA A 161 -10.17 -11.02 -16.06
C ALA A 161 -9.01 -10.63 -17.00
N PRO A 162 -7.72 -10.91 -16.71
CA PRO A 162 -6.62 -10.62 -17.64
C PRO A 162 -6.67 -11.39 -18.96
N GLY A 163 -7.41 -12.51 -19.06
CA GLY A 163 -7.57 -13.31 -20.27
C GLY A 163 -8.93 -13.15 -20.99
N GLY A 164 -9.83 -12.37 -20.43
CA GLY A 164 -11.26 -12.35 -20.76
C GLY A 164 -11.70 -11.59 -22.05
N GLY A 165 -10.85 -11.48 -23.05
CA GLY A 165 -11.16 -10.76 -24.29
C GLY A 165 -10.95 -11.55 -25.57
N GLY A 166 -11.29 -12.86 -25.62
CA GLY A 166 -11.50 -13.58 -26.89
C GLY A 166 -10.27 -13.86 -27.76
N GLY A 167 -9.10 -13.91 -27.20
CA GLY A 167 -7.86 -14.30 -27.88
C GLY A 167 -6.71 -14.28 -26.89
N GLY A 168 -5.96 -15.37 -26.78
CA GLY A 168 -4.87 -15.58 -25.83
C GLY A 168 -4.12 -14.28 -25.54
N GLY A 169 -4.32 -13.76 -24.35
CA GLY A 169 -3.94 -12.38 -24.02
C GLY A 169 -2.46 -12.13 -24.26
N GLY A 170 -2.13 -11.01 -24.90
CA GLY A 170 -0.76 -10.63 -25.19
C GLY A 170 0.10 -10.55 -23.92
N PRO A 171 1.40 -10.26 -24.05
CA PRO A 171 2.36 -10.34 -22.94
C PRO A 171 1.94 -9.66 -21.65
N HIS A 172 1.19 -8.55 -21.75
CA HIS A 172 0.65 -7.83 -20.60
C HIS A 172 -0.40 -8.66 -19.85
N ALA A 173 -1.29 -9.33 -20.56
CA ALA A 173 -2.33 -10.14 -19.92
C ALA A 173 -1.73 -11.35 -19.19
N LEU A 174 -0.73 -11.99 -19.79
CA LEU A 174 0.00 -13.10 -19.15
C LEU A 174 0.75 -12.64 -17.89
N ARG A 175 1.41 -11.50 -17.95
CA ARG A 175 2.06 -10.90 -16.78
C ARG A 175 1.04 -10.59 -15.70
N ASP A 176 -0.03 -9.89 -16.07
CA ASP A 176 -1.04 -9.38 -15.12
C ASP A 176 -1.81 -10.53 -14.47
N ARG A 177 -2.06 -11.62 -15.22
CA ARG A 177 -2.63 -12.88 -14.68
C ARG A 177 -1.68 -13.51 -13.67
N ALA A 178 -0.40 -13.67 -14.00
CA ALA A 178 0.59 -14.22 -13.08
C ALA A 178 0.73 -13.39 -11.81
N ILE A 179 0.65 -12.06 -11.90
CA ILE A 179 0.64 -11.15 -10.76
C ILE A 179 -0.57 -11.41 -9.86
N LEU A 180 -1.79 -11.45 -10.41
CA LEU A 180 -3.02 -11.63 -9.63
C LEU A 180 -3.09 -13.02 -8.99
N GLU A 181 -2.77 -14.07 -9.75
CA GLU A 181 -2.74 -15.45 -9.25
C GLU A 181 -1.74 -15.59 -8.10
N LEU A 182 -0.50 -15.10 -8.26
CA LEU A 182 0.49 -15.16 -7.19
C LEU A 182 0.09 -14.34 -5.98
N PHE A 183 -0.48 -13.15 -6.20
CA PHE A 183 -0.90 -12.27 -5.12
C PHE A 183 -1.95 -12.93 -4.22
N TYR A 184 -2.95 -13.56 -4.83
CA TYR A 184 -4.00 -14.26 -4.10
C TYR A 184 -3.50 -15.58 -3.52
N SER A 185 -2.76 -16.37 -4.30
CA SER A 185 -2.28 -17.69 -3.89
C SER A 185 -1.35 -17.66 -2.67
N SER A 186 -0.52 -16.63 -2.55
CA SER A 186 0.52 -16.55 -1.52
C SER A 186 0.28 -15.45 -0.48
N GLY A 187 -0.81 -14.71 -0.58
CA GLY A 187 -1.17 -13.67 0.38
C GLY A 187 -0.08 -12.62 0.62
N LEU A 188 0.71 -12.28 -0.39
CA LEU A 188 1.82 -11.34 -0.29
C LEU A 188 1.38 -9.92 0.10
N ARG A 189 2.31 -9.11 0.64
CA ARG A 189 2.13 -7.66 0.69
C ARG A 189 2.43 -7.07 -0.69
N VAL A 190 1.81 -5.95 -1.04
CA VAL A 190 2.06 -5.29 -2.34
C VAL A 190 3.53 -4.90 -2.53
N SER A 191 4.22 -4.53 -1.45
CA SER A 191 5.66 -4.23 -1.47
C SER A 191 6.52 -5.46 -1.72
N GLU A 192 6.16 -6.60 -1.14
CA GLU A 192 6.83 -7.87 -1.35
C GLU A 192 6.70 -8.32 -2.80
N LEU A 193 5.47 -8.29 -3.35
CA LEU A 193 5.20 -8.64 -4.74
C LEU A 193 5.94 -7.72 -5.73
N SER A 194 6.00 -6.42 -5.44
CA SER A 194 6.71 -5.42 -6.27
C SER A 194 8.21 -5.66 -6.32
N GLY A 195 8.81 -6.06 -5.19
CA GLY A 195 10.25 -6.28 -5.04
C GLY A 195 10.72 -7.71 -5.30
N LEU A 196 9.82 -8.61 -5.68
CA LEU A 196 10.13 -10.04 -5.80
C LEU A 196 11.17 -10.32 -6.91
N LEU A 197 12.12 -11.20 -6.62
CA LEU A 197 13.21 -11.57 -7.52
C LEU A 197 13.01 -12.98 -8.08
N LEU A 198 13.58 -13.26 -9.24
CA LEU A 198 13.52 -14.58 -9.90
C LEU A 198 14.04 -15.71 -9.00
N GLN A 199 15.17 -15.49 -8.31
CA GLN A 199 15.80 -16.48 -7.45
C GLN A 199 15.03 -16.77 -6.15
N GLN A 200 13.96 -16.03 -5.86
CA GLN A 200 13.10 -16.23 -4.70
C GLN A 200 11.94 -17.20 -4.99
N VAL A 201 11.75 -17.55 -6.25
CA VAL A 201 10.63 -18.39 -6.72
C VAL A 201 11.15 -19.78 -7.06
N ASP A 202 10.67 -20.78 -6.35
CA ASP A 202 10.87 -22.19 -6.63
C ASP A 202 9.56 -22.77 -7.18
N LEU A 203 9.46 -22.83 -8.51
CA LEU A 203 8.29 -23.38 -9.19
C LEU A 203 8.23 -24.90 -9.10
N GLU A 204 9.33 -25.58 -8.92
CA GLU A 204 9.38 -27.03 -8.83
C GLU A 204 8.76 -27.49 -7.51
N ASN A 205 9.19 -26.91 -6.41
CA ASN A 205 8.68 -27.22 -5.07
C ASN A 205 7.41 -26.42 -4.70
N GLY A 206 6.99 -25.46 -5.53
CA GLY A 206 5.82 -24.62 -5.28
C GLY A 206 5.98 -23.69 -4.06
N MET A 207 7.18 -23.13 -3.90
CA MET A 207 7.55 -22.31 -2.75
C MET A 207 8.07 -20.94 -3.18
N LEU A 208 7.91 -19.97 -2.31
CA LEU A 208 8.35 -18.60 -2.50
C LEU A 208 9.04 -18.10 -1.24
N ARG A 209 10.26 -17.57 -1.37
CA ARG A 209 10.98 -16.91 -0.29
C ARG A 209 10.66 -15.41 -0.29
N VAL A 210 10.19 -14.90 0.85
CA VAL A 210 9.77 -13.51 0.98
C VAL A 210 10.50 -12.85 2.13
N PHE A 211 11.07 -11.69 1.87
CA PHE A 211 11.70 -10.86 2.90
C PHE A 211 10.72 -9.84 3.46
N GLY A 212 10.48 -9.89 4.75
CA GLY A 212 9.63 -8.96 5.49
C GLY A 212 10.42 -7.80 6.10
N LYS A 213 9.76 -7.04 6.97
CA LYS A 213 10.39 -5.96 7.74
C LYS A 213 11.54 -6.50 8.60
N GLY A 214 12.69 -5.82 8.54
CA GLY A 214 13.91 -6.22 9.27
C GLY A 214 14.63 -7.42 8.66
N ALA A 215 14.55 -7.60 7.33
CA ALA A 215 15.16 -8.70 6.58
C ALA A 215 14.77 -10.12 7.07
N LYS A 216 13.66 -10.23 7.80
CA LYS A 216 13.14 -11.54 8.23
C LYS A 216 12.61 -12.29 7.01
N GLU A 217 13.20 -13.44 6.74
CA GLU A 217 12.79 -14.35 5.68
C GLU A 217 11.60 -15.21 6.13
N ARG A 218 10.67 -15.47 5.22
CA ARG A 218 9.65 -16.50 5.38
C ARG A 218 9.42 -17.22 4.06
N VAL A 219 9.03 -18.47 4.15
CA VAL A 219 8.64 -19.29 3.01
C VAL A 219 7.11 -19.32 2.92
N VAL A 220 6.59 -19.16 1.70
CA VAL A 220 5.15 -19.13 1.44
C VAL A 220 4.84 -20.08 0.28
N PRO A 221 3.82 -20.94 0.41
CA PRO A 221 3.36 -21.81 -0.67
C PRO A 221 2.84 -21.03 -1.89
N VAL A 222 3.01 -21.63 -3.07
CA VAL A 222 2.46 -21.17 -4.36
C VAL A 222 1.58 -22.26 -4.94
N GLY A 223 0.27 -22.04 -5.03
CA GLY A 223 -0.70 -23.00 -5.55
C GLY A 223 -0.51 -23.30 -7.03
N SER A 224 -1.08 -24.41 -7.48
CA SER A 224 -0.91 -24.94 -8.83
C SER A 224 -1.25 -23.94 -9.94
N LYS A 225 -2.38 -23.25 -9.85
CA LYS A 225 -2.81 -22.23 -10.83
C LYS A 225 -1.84 -21.03 -10.91
N ALA A 226 -1.30 -20.60 -9.76
CA ALA A 226 -0.30 -19.53 -9.72
C ALA A 226 1.04 -19.99 -10.31
N ARG A 227 1.45 -21.24 -10.06
CA ARG A 227 2.65 -21.84 -10.66
C ARG A 227 2.54 -21.91 -12.18
N GLU A 228 1.42 -22.37 -12.71
CA GLU A 228 1.11 -22.43 -14.15
C GLU A 228 1.16 -21.03 -14.79
N ALA A 229 0.49 -20.06 -14.18
CA ALA A 229 0.47 -18.68 -14.67
C ALA A 229 1.86 -18.04 -14.65
N LEU A 230 2.66 -18.31 -13.61
CA LEU A 230 4.05 -17.86 -13.53
C LEU A 230 4.94 -18.51 -14.59
N ALA A 231 4.85 -19.82 -14.75
CA ALA A 231 5.60 -20.52 -15.79
C ALA A 231 5.29 -19.98 -17.18
N THR A 232 4.01 -19.77 -17.49
CA THR A 232 3.56 -19.18 -18.75
C THR A 232 4.10 -17.75 -18.93
N TYR A 233 4.04 -16.92 -17.87
CA TYR A 233 4.62 -15.57 -17.95
C TYR A 233 6.11 -15.58 -18.20
N LEU A 234 6.87 -16.42 -17.48
CA LEU A 234 8.32 -16.49 -17.58
C LEU A 234 8.79 -16.95 -18.97
N THR A 235 8.11 -17.93 -19.54
CA THR A 235 8.48 -18.52 -20.84
C THR A 235 7.97 -17.70 -22.03
N ALA A 236 6.70 -17.28 -22.01
CA ALA A 236 6.05 -16.69 -23.18
C ALA A 236 5.97 -15.15 -23.16
N ALA A 237 6.12 -14.49 -22.01
CA ALA A 237 5.82 -13.07 -21.93
C ALA A 237 6.94 -12.19 -21.35
N ARG A 238 7.70 -12.68 -20.37
CA ARG A 238 8.66 -11.85 -19.64
C ARG A 238 9.72 -11.20 -20.54
N HIS A 239 10.18 -11.89 -21.57
CA HIS A 239 11.20 -11.38 -22.50
C HIS A 239 10.77 -10.10 -23.23
N HIS A 240 9.46 -9.89 -23.47
CA HIS A 240 8.95 -8.65 -24.08
C HIS A 240 9.19 -7.41 -23.24
N PHE A 241 9.33 -7.57 -21.92
CA PHE A 241 9.56 -6.48 -20.98
C PHE A 241 11.04 -6.27 -20.65
N VAL A 242 11.90 -7.17 -21.08
CA VAL A 242 13.36 -7.04 -20.85
C VAL A 242 13.91 -5.88 -21.67
N LYS A 243 14.67 -5.00 -21.01
CA LYS A 243 15.40 -3.89 -21.63
C LYS A 243 16.87 -4.02 -21.25
N GLU A 244 17.73 -4.10 -22.25
CA GLU A 244 19.18 -4.13 -22.02
C GLU A 244 19.62 -3.00 -21.09
N LYS A 245 20.57 -3.31 -20.21
CA LYS A 245 21.15 -2.38 -19.21
C LYS A 245 20.19 -1.87 -18.12
N LYS A 246 18.88 -2.21 -18.16
CA LYS A 246 17.89 -1.74 -17.16
C LYS A 246 17.26 -2.87 -16.38
N THR A 247 17.15 -4.06 -16.97
CA THR A 247 16.46 -5.18 -16.35
C THR A 247 17.43 -5.99 -15.51
N GLY A 248 17.14 -6.08 -14.22
CA GLY A 248 17.82 -6.96 -13.28
C GLY A 248 17.03 -8.26 -13.06
N SER A 249 17.21 -8.84 -11.89
CA SER A 249 16.60 -10.13 -11.50
C SER A 249 15.13 -10.04 -11.02
N GLN A 250 14.48 -8.89 -11.17
CA GLN A 250 13.08 -8.74 -10.76
C GLN A 250 12.15 -9.71 -11.49
N LEU A 251 11.25 -10.33 -10.76
CA LEU A 251 10.28 -11.27 -11.31
C LEU A 251 9.32 -10.56 -12.28
N PHE A 252 8.61 -9.54 -11.79
CA PHE A 252 7.64 -8.80 -12.58
C PHE A 252 8.20 -7.47 -13.08
N LEU A 253 8.19 -7.31 -14.39
CA LEU A 253 8.74 -6.15 -15.07
C LEU A 253 7.64 -5.17 -15.52
N SER A 254 7.95 -3.88 -15.42
CA SER A 254 7.20 -2.80 -16.04
C SER A 254 7.54 -2.72 -17.54
N GLU A 255 6.82 -1.92 -18.30
CA GLU A 255 7.13 -1.63 -19.72
C GLU A 255 8.53 -0.98 -19.90
N ARG A 256 9.05 -0.37 -18.85
CA ARG A 256 10.39 0.24 -18.85
C ARG A 256 11.53 -0.74 -18.55
N GLY A 257 11.23 -2.02 -18.34
CA GLY A 257 12.19 -3.06 -18.00
C GLY A 257 12.69 -3.06 -16.56
N THR A 258 12.09 -2.23 -15.70
CA THR A 258 12.38 -2.18 -14.26
C THR A 258 11.32 -2.94 -13.47
N ALA A 259 11.52 -3.13 -12.17
CA ALA A 259 10.50 -3.69 -11.29
C ALA A 259 9.15 -2.98 -11.47
N ILE A 260 8.05 -3.74 -11.44
CA ILE A 260 6.71 -3.17 -11.41
C ILE A 260 6.49 -2.42 -10.08
N SER A 261 6.04 -1.16 -10.15
CA SER A 261 5.87 -0.35 -8.95
C SER A 261 4.62 -0.74 -8.16
N ARG A 262 4.63 -0.47 -6.83
CA ARG A 262 3.46 -0.64 -5.96
C ARG A 262 2.24 0.11 -6.50
N LYS A 263 2.43 1.33 -7.04
CA LYS A 263 1.37 2.13 -7.67
C LYS A 263 0.77 1.42 -8.88
N MET A 264 1.62 0.80 -9.72
CA MET A 264 1.14 0.06 -10.90
C MET A 264 0.35 -1.19 -10.50
N LEU A 265 0.79 -1.92 -9.48
CA LEU A 265 0.02 -3.05 -8.92
C LEU A 265 -1.36 -2.62 -8.43
N TRP A 266 -1.47 -1.46 -7.80
CA TRP A 266 -2.75 -0.86 -7.41
C TRP A 266 -3.65 -0.56 -8.60
N VAL A 267 -3.11 0.07 -9.62
CA VAL A 267 -3.84 0.39 -10.88
C VAL A 267 -4.32 -0.91 -11.53
N LEU A 268 -3.47 -1.94 -11.55
CA LEU A 268 -3.77 -3.24 -12.13
C LEU A 268 -4.93 -3.94 -11.40
N VAL A 269 -4.87 -4.03 -10.07
CA VAL A 269 -5.97 -4.58 -9.27
C VAL A 269 -7.26 -3.83 -9.54
N LYS A 270 -7.24 -2.49 -9.57
CA LYS A 270 -8.41 -1.66 -9.81
C LYS A 270 -8.99 -1.87 -11.21
N LYS A 271 -8.12 -1.98 -12.24
CA LYS A 271 -8.49 -2.26 -13.63
C LYS A 271 -9.26 -3.58 -13.73
N TYR A 272 -8.69 -4.65 -13.19
CA TYR A 272 -9.28 -5.98 -13.31
C TYR A 272 -10.48 -6.19 -12.41
N THR A 273 -10.57 -5.50 -11.27
CA THR A 273 -11.79 -5.43 -10.45
C THR A 273 -12.98 -4.89 -11.26
N LYS A 274 -12.75 -3.80 -12.01
CA LYS A 274 -13.79 -3.21 -12.87
C LYS A 274 -14.18 -4.16 -14.01
N LEU A 275 -13.20 -4.78 -14.67
CA LEU A 275 -13.44 -5.74 -15.76
C LEU A 275 -14.16 -7.01 -15.28
N ALA A 276 -13.91 -7.46 -14.07
CA ALA A 276 -14.58 -8.60 -13.44
C ALA A 276 -16.01 -8.28 -12.95
N GLY A 277 -16.50 -7.04 -13.13
CA GLY A 277 -17.84 -6.63 -12.69
C GLY A 277 -18.00 -6.62 -11.16
N ILE A 278 -16.91 -6.42 -10.41
CA ILE A 278 -16.94 -6.37 -8.93
C ILE A 278 -17.23 -4.93 -8.51
N THR A 279 -18.35 -4.71 -7.83
CA THR A 279 -18.82 -3.37 -7.44
C THR A 279 -18.19 -2.83 -6.17
N LYS A 280 -17.73 -3.73 -5.27
CA LYS A 280 -17.06 -3.33 -4.04
C LYS A 280 -15.63 -2.82 -4.30
N PRO A 281 -15.12 -1.87 -3.50
CA PRO A 281 -13.77 -1.31 -3.68
C PRO A 281 -12.71 -2.36 -3.31
N VAL A 282 -12.06 -2.96 -4.31
CA VAL A 282 -10.97 -3.91 -4.12
C VAL A 282 -9.64 -3.18 -4.05
N LYS A 283 -8.92 -3.39 -2.96
CA LYS A 283 -7.56 -2.91 -2.73
C LYS A 283 -6.62 -4.12 -2.62
N PRO A 284 -5.31 -3.98 -2.88
CA PRO A 284 -4.34 -5.06 -2.69
C PRO A 284 -4.45 -5.78 -1.33
N HIS A 285 -4.64 -5.02 -0.26
CA HIS A 285 -4.83 -5.60 1.08
C HIS A 285 -6.08 -6.48 1.20
N LEU A 286 -7.11 -6.22 0.39
CA LEU A 286 -8.33 -7.03 0.40
C LEU A 286 -8.09 -8.43 -0.18
N LEU A 287 -7.26 -8.55 -1.23
CA LEU A 287 -6.86 -9.85 -1.78
C LEU A 287 -6.11 -10.69 -0.74
N ARG A 288 -5.15 -10.08 -0.05
CA ARG A 288 -4.43 -10.75 1.04
C ARG A 288 -5.36 -11.12 2.22
N HIS A 289 -6.33 -10.27 2.55
CA HIS A 289 -7.32 -10.57 3.59
C HIS A 289 -8.24 -11.70 3.15
N SER A 290 -8.68 -11.71 1.89
CA SER A 290 -9.48 -12.80 1.33
C SER A 290 -8.74 -14.13 1.32
N PHE A 291 -7.44 -14.14 0.97
CA PHE A 291 -6.57 -15.32 1.11
C PHE A 291 -6.61 -15.89 2.54
N ALA A 292 -6.33 -15.04 3.54
CA ALA A 292 -6.34 -15.48 4.93
C ALA A 292 -7.69 -16.02 5.39
N THR A 293 -8.77 -15.32 5.03
CA THR A 293 -10.14 -15.70 5.41
C THR A 293 -10.57 -17.00 4.73
N HIS A 294 -10.23 -17.18 3.45
CA HIS A 294 -10.59 -18.40 2.72
C HIS A 294 -9.84 -19.62 3.23
N LEU A 295 -8.56 -19.51 3.54
CA LEU A 295 -7.82 -20.59 4.19
C LEU A 295 -8.42 -20.94 5.54
N LEU A 296 -8.74 -19.95 6.37
CA LEU A 296 -9.33 -20.15 7.68
C LEU A 296 -10.71 -20.81 7.57
N SER A 297 -11.56 -20.34 6.65
CA SER A 297 -12.87 -20.91 6.40
C SER A 297 -12.79 -22.31 5.80
N GLY A 298 -11.74 -22.63 5.08
CA GLY A 298 -11.45 -23.98 4.57
C GLY A 298 -11.01 -24.94 5.67
N GLY A 299 -10.62 -24.45 6.84
CA GLY A 299 -10.17 -25.27 7.98
C GLY A 299 -8.65 -25.30 8.19
N ALA A 300 -7.90 -24.43 7.54
CA ALA A 300 -6.45 -24.32 7.77
C ALA A 300 -6.13 -23.83 9.18
N ASP A 301 -5.04 -24.34 9.74
CA ASP A 301 -4.56 -23.93 11.04
C ASP A 301 -4.19 -22.43 11.06
N LEU A 302 -4.72 -21.71 12.06
CA LEU A 302 -4.50 -20.26 12.23
C LEU A 302 -3.01 -19.91 12.34
N ARG A 303 -2.21 -20.76 13.01
CA ARG A 303 -0.77 -20.54 13.14
C ARG A 303 -0.05 -20.66 11.80
N ALA A 304 -0.42 -21.65 10.99
CA ALA A 304 0.10 -21.78 9.62
C ALA A 304 -0.22 -20.54 8.76
N ILE A 305 -1.46 -20.03 8.86
CA ILE A 305 -1.86 -18.80 8.17
C ILE A 305 -1.04 -17.59 8.66
N GLN A 306 -0.82 -17.45 9.96
CA GLN A 306 -0.02 -16.37 10.53
C GLN A 306 1.45 -16.43 10.06
N GLU A 307 2.04 -17.63 9.98
CA GLU A 307 3.37 -17.88 9.47
C GLU A 307 3.47 -17.48 7.98
N MET A 308 2.55 -17.95 7.12
CA MET A 308 2.46 -17.56 5.71
C MET A 308 2.36 -16.04 5.54
N LEU A 309 1.58 -15.39 6.38
CA LEU A 309 1.40 -13.93 6.33
C LEU A 309 2.57 -13.14 6.94
N GLY A 310 3.40 -13.73 7.77
CA GLY A 310 4.51 -13.06 8.45
C GLY A 310 4.01 -12.00 9.45
N HIS A 311 3.19 -12.42 10.42
CA HIS A 311 2.77 -11.58 11.54
C HIS A 311 3.88 -11.53 12.60
N ALA A 312 4.30 -10.32 12.98
CA ALA A 312 5.51 -10.03 13.76
C ALA A 312 5.48 -10.42 15.25
N THR A 313 4.44 -11.10 15.74
CA THR A 313 4.22 -11.35 17.17
C THR A 313 4.81 -12.66 17.72
N ILE A 314 5.38 -13.49 16.86
CA ILE A 314 6.08 -14.70 17.33
C ILE A 314 7.58 -14.45 17.14
N GLY A 315 8.27 -14.27 18.28
CA GLY A 315 9.70 -13.97 18.32
C GLY A 315 10.54 -15.05 17.64
N THR A 316 11.70 -14.62 17.18
CA THR A 316 12.80 -15.37 16.57
C THR A 316 12.73 -15.53 15.05
N THR A 317 13.89 -15.30 14.46
CA THR A 317 14.25 -15.75 13.12
C THR A 317 14.11 -17.28 13.09
N GLN A 318 12.96 -17.78 12.66
CA GLN A 318 12.78 -19.20 12.47
C GLN A 318 13.57 -19.61 11.22
N ILE A 319 14.57 -20.45 11.41
CA ILE A 319 15.14 -21.24 10.31
C ILE A 319 14.05 -22.26 10.00
N TYR A 320 13.39 -22.09 8.84
CA TYR A 320 12.37 -23.05 8.40
C TYR A 320 13.03 -24.40 8.15
N THR A 321 12.60 -25.40 8.88
CA THR A 321 13.00 -26.79 8.64
C THR A 321 12.20 -27.36 7.47
N ALA A 322 12.71 -28.38 6.79
CA ALA A 322 12.00 -29.07 5.73
C ALA A 322 10.63 -29.63 6.20
N VAL A 323 10.49 -29.96 7.47
CA VAL A 323 9.23 -30.42 8.08
C VAL A 323 8.22 -29.28 8.18
N GLU A 324 8.66 -28.07 8.55
CA GLU A 324 7.77 -26.90 8.62
C GLU A 324 7.33 -26.43 7.23
N GLU A 325 8.22 -26.44 6.26
CA GLU A 325 7.89 -26.15 4.86
C GLU A 325 6.85 -27.13 4.32
N ARG A 326 7.01 -28.40 4.56
CA ARG A 326 6.05 -29.45 4.15
C ARG A 326 4.69 -29.25 4.81
N ARG A 327 4.66 -28.91 6.10
CA ARG A 327 3.41 -28.58 6.81
C ARG A 327 2.68 -27.40 6.18
N LEU A 328 3.39 -26.33 5.81
CA LEU A 328 2.79 -25.16 5.16
C LEU A 328 2.24 -25.51 3.78
N LEU A 329 2.97 -26.31 2.99
CA LEU A 329 2.50 -26.81 1.69
C LEU A 329 1.22 -27.64 1.84
N ASP A 330 1.20 -28.59 2.77
CA ASP A 330 0.04 -29.46 3.01
C ASP A 330 -1.20 -28.65 3.43
N GLN A 331 -1.03 -27.67 4.34
CA GLN A 331 -2.11 -26.78 4.77
C GLN A 331 -2.63 -25.94 3.58
N HIS A 332 -1.75 -25.40 2.77
CA HIS A 332 -2.13 -24.61 1.60
C HIS A 332 -2.79 -25.49 0.52
N ALA A 333 -2.20 -26.63 0.20
CA ALA A 333 -2.73 -27.55 -0.82
C ALA A 333 -4.14 -28.05 -0.46
N ARG A 334 -4.36 -28.35 0.82
CA ARG A 334 -5.63 -28.91 1.30
C ARG A 334 -6.74 -27.88 1.45
N PHE A 335 -6.44 -26.64 1.80
CA PHE A 335 -7.44 -25.67 2.24
C PHE A 335 -7.55 -24.43 1.35
N HIS A 336 -6.63 -24.22 0.39
CA HIS A 336 -6.72 -23.07 -0.50
C HIS A 336 -7.72 -23.33 -1.64
N PRO A 337 -8.72 -22.44 -1.87
CA PRO A 337 -9.81 -22.68 -2.83
C PRO A 337 -9.33 -23.00 -4.26
N ARG A 338 -8.24 -22.34 -4.71
CA ARG A 338 -7.69 -22.55 -6.07
C ARG A 338 -6.99 -23.89 -6.29
N ASN A 339 -6.82 -24.69 -5.25
CA ASN A 339 -6.30 -26.07 -5.36
C ASN A 339 -7.41 -27.11 -5.35
N GLN A 340 -8.66 -26.71 -5.08
CA GLN A 340 -9.83 -27.61 -4.98
C GLN A 340 -10.72 -27.56 -6.23
N GLU A 341 -10.44 -26.65 -7.17
CA GLU A 341 -11.12 -26.56 -8.46
C GLU A 341 -10.46 -27.54 -9.45
N GLU A 342 -10.91 -28.76 -9.48
CA GLU A 342 -10.74 -29.70 -10.60
C GLU A 342 -12.06 -29.83 -11.38
#